data_6346fb9626b161b6e1189221df51821b
#
_entry.id   6346fb9626b161b6e1189221df51821b
#
_cell.length_a   1.000
_cell.length_b   1.000
_cell.length_c   1.000
_cell.angle_alpha   90.00
_cell.angle_beta   90.00
_cell.angle_gamma   90.00
#
_symmetry.space_group_name_H-M   'P 1'
#
loop_
_entity.id
_entity.type
_entity.pdbx_description
1 polymer ?
#
loop_
_entity_poly.entity_id
_entity_poly.type
_entity_poly.pdbx_seq_one_letter_code
_entity_poly.pdbx_strand_id
1 'polypeptide(L)'
;MRAFFERYLHNSIALCVALAFTINIIIESVSRKSFFECLDYFLDSPMTFFYNTFLIFFTFSIAYLVKRRIFVYMMVSIFWLATGITNGVILCYRTTPFTVTDLALLETVVSIIPNYLSTVQIVLAVAAGGLVVAALVLVFIFMPKHKQKINYKKSVAGVLILWLAMSGFTNLAISQNWVSTYFGNLGYAYRDYGFPYCFVNTWLNTGISTPQDYSSEEILGIFTPEEMKDLTSIPVTNGDERKPNVIM
;
A
#
# COMPACT_ATOMS: atom_id res chain seq x y z
N MET A 1 -14.25 -12.22 -30.39
CA MET A 1 -13.39 -11.62 -29.37
C MET A 1 -13.26 -10.11 -29.52
N ARG A 2 -12.84 -9.53 -30.67
CA ARG A 2 -12.74 -8.07 -30.84
C ARG A 2 -14.03 -7.30 -30.55
N ALA A 3 -15.18 -7.75 -31.05
CA ALA A 3 -16.48 -7.07 -30.84
C ALA A 3 -16.94 -7.12 -29.37
N PHE A 4 -16.61 -8.20 -28.65
CA PHE A 4 -16.87 -8.32 -27.23
C PHE A 4 -16.04 -7.28 -26.44
N PHE A 5 -14.75 -7.19 -26.72
CA PHE A 5 -13.87 -6.20 -26.08
C PHE A 5 -14.28 -4.75 -26.45
N GLU A 6 -14.68 -4.46 -27.68
CA GLU A 6 -15.13 -3.11 -28.06
C GLU A 6 -16.41 -2.69 -27.34
N ARG A 7 -17.34 -3.63 -27.07
CA ARG A 7 -18.60 -3.35 -26.36
C ARG A 7 -18.39 -3.18 -24.85
N TYR A 8 -17.47 -3.95 -24.25
CA TYR A 8 -17.12 -3.82 -22.81
C TYR A 8 -16.22 -2.64 -22.50
N LEU A 9 -15.31 -2.28 -23.42
CA LEU A 9 -14.51 -1.04 -23.31
C LEU A 9 -15.38 0.23 -23.43
N HIS A 10 -16.58 0.13 -23.96
CA HIS A 10 -17.52 1.26 -23.98
C HIS A 10 -18.06 1.58 -22.57
N ASN A 11 -18.09 0.60 -21.67
CA ASN A 11 -18.48 0.79 -20.27
C ASN A 11 -17.25 0.62 -19.34
N SER A 12 -16.19 1.40 -19.61
CA SER A 12 -14.90 1.28 -18.93
C SER A 12 -14.98 1.49 -17.41
N ILE A 13 -15.98 2.23 -16.92
CA ILE A 13 -16.21 2.44 -15.48
C ILE A 13 -16.65 1.13 -14.81
N ALA A 14 -17.65 0.43 -15.37
CA ALA A 14 -18.11 -0.85 -14.83
C ALA A 14 -16.98 -1.90 -14.81
N LEU A 15 -16.15 -1.92 -15.85
CA LEU A 15 -14.97 -2.79 -15.88
C LEU A 15 -13.98 -2.44 -14.75
N CYS A 16 -13.70 -1.16 -14.53
CA CYS A 16 -12.79 -0.73 -13.46
C CYS A 16 -13.35 -1.08 -12.08
N VAL A 17 -14.65 -0.90 -11.86
CA VAL A 17 -15.30 -1.28 -10.59
C VAL A 17 -15.23 -2.79 -10.38
N ALA A 18 -15.55 -3.59 -11.41
CA ALA A 18 -15.47 -5.04 -11.33
C ALA A 18 -14.03 -5.53 -11.07
N LEU A 19 -13.03 -4.95 -11.76
CA LEU A 19 -11.62 -5.26 -11.52
C LEU A 19 -11.20 -4.88 -10.10
N ALA A 20 -11.54 -3.68 -9.63
CA ALA A 20 -11.20 -3.23 -8.29
C ALA A 20 -11.79 -4.14 -7.21
N PHE A 21 -13.06 -4.51 -7.37
CA PHE A 21 -13.75 -5.41 -6.45
C PHE A 21 -13.11 -6.81 -6.43
N THR A 22 -12.85 -7.37 -7.62
CA THR A 22 -12.21 -8.69 -7.75
C THR A 22 -10.80 -8.69 -7.15
N ILE A 23 -10.01 -7.65 -7.43
CA ILE A 23 -8.65 -7.51 -6.88
C ILE A 23 -8.70 -7.41 -5.36
N ASN A 24 -9.64 -6.62 -4.81
CA ASN A 24 -9.79 -6.50 -3.36
C ASN A 24 -10.13 -7.85 -2.71
N ILE A 25 -11.08 -8.63 -3.28
CA ILE A 25 -11.39 -9.98 -2.81
C ILE A 25 -10.14 -10.88 -2.83
N ILE A 26 -9.38 -10.87 -3.91
CA ILE A 26 -8.17 -11.71 -4.03
C ILE A 26 -7.15 -11.32 -2.96
N ILE A 27 -6.87 -10.03 -2.81
CA ILE A 27 -5.90 -9.52 -1.83
C ILE A 27 -6.32 -9.89 -0.41
N GLU A 28 -7.57 -9.63 -0.05
CA GLU A 28 -8.08 -9.93 1.30
C GLU A 28 -8.13 -11.44 1.57
N SER A 29 -8.49 -12.26 0.58
CA SER A 29 -8.48 -13.72 0.72
C SER A 29 -7.06 -14.26 0.95
N VAL A 30 -6.07 -13.72 0.24
CA VAL A 30 -4.66 -14.12 0.40
C VAL A 30 -4.11 -13.63 1.74
N SER A 31 -4.41 -12.38 2.13
CA SER A 31 -3.96 -11.79 3.40
C SER A 31 -4.53 -12.53 4.62
N ARG A 32 -5.78 -12.99 4.54
CA ARG A 32 -6.47 -13.74 5.58
C ARG A 32 -6.26 -15.26 5.47
N LYS A 33 -5.55 -15.73 4.43
CA LYS A 33 -5.27 -17.15 4.15
C LYS A 33 -6.55 -18.01 3.94
N SER A 34 -7.70 -17.37 3.75
CA SER A 34 -8.99 -18.02 3.55
C SER A 34 -9.94 -17.11 2.79
N PHE A 35 -10.63 -17.68 1.81
CA PHE A 35 -11.72 -17.01 1.12
C PHE A 35 -12.93 -16.76 2.03
N PHE A 36 -13.22 -17.68 2.94
CA PHE A 36 -14.33 -17.54 3.88
C PHE A 36 -14.07 -16.42 4.89
N GLU A 37 -12.85 -16.29 5.40
CA GLU A 37 -12.44 -15.18 6.27
C GLU A 37 -12.54 -13.81 5.55
N CYS A 38 -12.33 -13.79 4.24
CA CYS A 38 -12.57 -12.58 3.44
C CYS A 38 -14.07 -12.26 3.34
N LEU A 39 -14.93 -13.28 3.19
CA LEU A 39 -16.38 -13.09 3.19
C LEU A 39 -16.90 -12.61 4.56
N ASP A 40 -16.41 -13.19 5.64
CA ASP A 40 -16.75 -12.76 7.01
C ASP A 40 -16.34 -11.29 7.22
N TYR A 41 -15.14 -10.90 6.81
CA TYR A 41 -14.72 -9.49 6.83
C TYR A 41 -15.63 -8.58 6.00
N PHE A 42 -16.05 -9.02 4.81
CA PHE A 42 -16.96 -8.25 3.98
C PHE A 42 -18.34 -8.08 4.64
N LEU A 43 -18.83 -9.10 5.35
CA LEU A 43 -20.13 -9.06 6.05
C LEU A 43 -20.07 -8.25 7.35
N ASP A 44 -18.96 -8.37 8.10
CA ASP A 44 -18.76 -7.68 9.38
C ASP A 44 -18.45 -6.19 9.20
N SER A 45 -17.69 -5.86 8.16
CA SER A 45 -17.21 -4.49 7.91
C SER A 45 -17.39 -4.06 6.45
N PRO A 46 -18.62 -4.02 5.93
CA PRO A 46 -18.89 -3.78 4.51
C PRO A 46 -18.41 -2.40 4.05
N MET A 47 -18.54 -1.37 4.88
CA MET A 47 -18.12 0.00 4.52
C MET A 47 -16.60 0.11 4.37
N THR A 48 -15.84 -0.55 5.24
CA THR A 48 -14.38 -0.63 5.14
C THR A 48 -13.97 -1.40 3.89
N PHE A 49 -14.65 -2.50 3.57
CA PHE A 49 -14.40 -3.28 2.35
C PHE A 49 -14.68 -2.47 1.09
N PHE A 50 -15.81 -1.75 1.03
CA PHE A 50 -16.12 -0.86 -0.10
C PHE A 50 -15.16 0.33 -0.20
N TYR A 51 -14.69 0.86 0.93
CA TYR A 51 -13.67 1.89 0.93
C TYR A 51 -12.36 1.40 0.29
N ASN A 52 -11.89 0.20 0.64
CA ASN A 52 -10.72 -0.43 0.02
C ASN A 52 -10.92 -0.65 -1.49
N THR A 53 -12.11 -1.13 -1.88
CA THR A 53 -12.47 -1.30 -3.29
C THR A 53 -12.46 0.04 -4.03
N PHE A 54 -12.98 1.11 -3.42
CA PHE A 54 -13.00 2.44 -4.00
C PHE A 54 -11.58 3.03 -4.13
N LEU A 55 -10.70 2.74 -3.18
CA LEU A 55 -9.29 3.14 -3.23
C LEU A 55 -8.57 2.49 -4.42
N ILE A 56 -8.76 1.18 -4.62
CA ILE A 56 -8.23 0.48 -5.80
C ILE A 56 -8.83 1.06 -7.08
N PHE A 57 -10.16 1.26 -7.11
CA PHE A 57 -10.85 1.88 -8.25
C PHE A 57 -10.30 3.27 -8.59
N PHE A 58 -10.01 4.07 -7.57
CA PHE A 58 -9.41 5.39 -7.76
C PHE A 58 -8.09 5.32 -8.53
N THR A 59 -7.24 4.34 -8.27
CA THR A 59 -5.96 4.18 -8.98
C THR A 59 -6.16 3.84 -10.47
N PHE A 60 -7.25 3.16 -10.84
CA PHE A 60 -7.61 2.92 -12.24
C PHE A 60 -7.97 4.19 -13.00
N SER A 61 -8.31 5.28 -12.32
CA SER A 61 -8.66 6.56 -12.97
C SER A 61 -7.53 7.12 -13.84
N ILE A 62 -6.27 6.79 -13.55
CA ILE A 62 -5.09 7.16 -14.33
C ILE A 62 -5.23 6.70 -15.79
N ALA A 63 -5.93 5.59 -16.04
CA ALA A 63 -6.18 5.09 -17.40
C ALA A 63 -6.96 6.05 -18.29
N TYR A 64 -7.75 6.96 -17.71
CA TYR A 64 -8.50 7.97 -18.48
C TYR A 64 -7.62 9.07 -19.06
N LEU A 65 -6.41 9.24 -18.53
CA LEU A 65 -5.42 10.22 -19.03
C LEU A 65 -4.56 9.65 -20.16
N VAL A 66 -4.62 8.32 -20.41
CA VAL A 66 -3.71 7.63 -21.32
C VAL A 66 -4.48 6.97 -22.47
N LYS A 67 -3.90 7.00 -23.69
CA LYS A 67 -4.50 6.35 -24.87
C LYS A 67 -4.49 4.82 -24.79
N ARG A 68 -3.57 4.23 -24.02
CA ARG A 68 -3.43 2.77 -23.85
C ARG A 68 -4.06 2.31 -22.52
N ARG A 69 -5.38 2.48 -22.40
CA ARG A 69 -6.13 2.19 -21.16
C ARG A 69 -5.94 0.78 -20.66
N ILE A 70 -5.96 -0.22 -21.56
CA ILE A 70 -5.80 -1.64 -21.20
C ILE A 70 -4.44 -1.88 -20.54
N PHE A 71 -3.39 -1.26 -21.07
CA PHE A 71 -2.05 -1.36 -20.47
C PHE A 71 -2.03 -0.80 -19.04
N VAL A 72 -2.67 0.36 -18.82
CA VAL A 72 -2.76 0.94 -17.48
C VAL A 72 -3.59 0.06 -16.54
N TYR A 73 -4.71 -0.52 -17.02
CA TYR A 73 -5.48 -1.47 -16.22
C TYR A 73 -4.65 -2.67 -15.79
N MET A 74 -3.84 -3.21 -16.69
CA MET A 74 -2.94 -4.31 -16.35
C MET A 74 -1.85 -3.90 -15.37
N MET A 75 -1.22 -2.75 -15.57
CA MET A 75 -0.18 -2.23 -14.65
C MET A 75 -0.72 -2.05 -13.24
N VAL A 76 -1.88 -1.39 -13.10
CA VAL A 76 -2.52 -1.16 -11.80
C VAL A 76 -2.94 -2.49 -11.16
N SER A 77 -3.50 -3.41 -11.95
CA SER A 77 -3.88 -4.74 -11.45
C SER A 77 -2.67 -5.52 -10.95
N ILE A 78 -1.57 -5.53 -11.71
CA ILE A 78 -0.33 -6.20 -11.33
C ILE A 78 0.26 -5.57 -10.07
N PHE A 79 0.26 -4.24 -9.97
CA PHE A 79 0.74 -3.55 -8.77
C PHE A 79 -0.01 -3.99 -7.51
N TRP A 80 -1.34 -3.94 -7.53
CA TRP A 80 -2.16 -4.32 -6.38
C TRP A 80 -2.06 -5.81 -6.05
N LEU A 81 -2.10 -6.68 -7.07
CA LEU A 81 -1.96 -8.11 -6.86
C LEU A 81 -0.56 -8.48 -6.36
N ALA A 82 0.49 -7.89 -6.91
CA ALA A 82 1.85 -8.14 -6.47
C ALA A 82 2.05 -7.74 -5.01
N THR A 83 1.65 -6.52 -4.63
CA THR A 83 1.77 -6.05 -3.25
C THR A 83 0.90 -6.85 -2.28
N GLY A 84 -0.34 -7.18 -2.66
CA GLY A 84 -1.24 -7.98 -1.82
C GLY A 84 -0.79 -9.43 -1.67
N ILE A 85 -0.31 -10.08 -2.74
CA ILE A 85 0.26 -11.44 -2.65
C ILE A 85 1.54 -11.43 -1.81
N THR A 86 2.41 -10.43 -2.00
CA THR A 86 3.60 -10.25 -1.17
C THR A 86 3.23 -10.15 0.31
N ASN A 87 2.19 -9.36 0.64
CA ASN A 87 1.68 -9.28 2.01
C ASN A 87 1.25 -10.65 2.55
N GLY A 88 0.45 -11.39 1.78
CA GLY A 88 0.00 -12.73 2.18
C GLY A 88 1.14 -13.72 2.38
N VAL A 89 2.17 -13.69 1.53
CA VAL A 89 3.38 -14.50 1.67
C VAL A 89 4.13 -14.10 2.95
N ILE A 90 4.35 -12.82 3.17
CA ILE A 90 5.05 -12.31 4.37
C ILE A 90 4.32 -12.74 5.64
N LEU A 91 3.00 -12.66 5.68
CA LEU A 91 2.18 -13.09 6.82
C LEU A 91 2.25 -14.61 7.10
N CYS A 92 2.83 -15.41 6.21
CA CYS A 92 3.15 -16.82 6.49
C CYS A 92 4.40 -16.98 7.36
N TYR A 93 5.29 -15.99 7.38
CA TYR A 93 6.59 -16.06 8.05
C TYR A 93 6.72 -15.10 9.23
N ARG A 94 5.97 -13.98 9.23
CA ARG A 94 5.98 -13.01 10.33
C ARG A 94 4.55 -12.49 10.63
N THR A 95 4.36 -11.93 11.81
CA THR A 95 3.07 -11.38 12.25
C THR A 95 2.82 -9.96 11.76
N THR A 96 3.87 -9.24 11.35
CA THR A 96 3.76 -7.88 10.83
C THR A 96 3.51 -7.91 9.32
N PRO A 97 2.49 -7.20 8.82
CA PRO A 97 2.14 -7.15 7.40
C PRO A 97 3.19 -6.38 6.58
N PHE A 98 3.05 -6.48 5.24
CA PHE A 98 3.87 -5.75 4.29
C PHE A 98 3.51 -4.26 4.27
N THR A 99 4.51 -3.41 4.44
CA THR A 99 4.36 -1.96 4.47
C THR A 99 5.26 -1.28 3.43
N VAL A 100 5.04 0.01 3.20
CA VAL A 100 5.90 0.79 2.29
C VAL A 100 7.34 0.90 2.83
N THR A 101 7.52 0.86 4.15
CA THR A 101 8.87 0.84 4.75
C THR A 101 9.66 -0.41 4.40
N ASP A 102 9.00 -1.54 4.16
CA ASP A 102 9.66 -2.76 3.67
C ASP A 102 10.27 -2.55 2.27
N LEU A 103 9.68 -1.67 1.45
CA LEU A 103 10.25 -1.31 0.14
C LEU A 103 11.58 -0.56 0.28
N ALA A 104 11.75 0.23 1.33
CA ALA A 104 13.02 0.91 1.61
C ALA A 104 14.13 -0.08 1.99
N LEU A 105 13.77 -1.26 2.47
CA LEU A 105 14.70 -2.33 2.84
C LEU A 105 15.04 -3.29 1.68
N LEU A 106 14.52 -3.05 0.47
CA LEU A 106 14.72 -3.97 -0.67
C LEU A 106 16.20 -4.24 -0.98
N GLU A 107 17.08 -3.23 -0.86
CA GLU A 107 18.51 -3.41 -1.07
C GLU A 107 19.10 -4.42 -0.09
N THR A 108 18.74 -4.29 1.18
CA THR A 108 19.13 -5.24 2.23
C THR A 108 18.55 -6.64 1.96
N VAL A 109 17.29 -6.71 1.58
CA VAL A 109 16.62 -7.99 1.26
C VAL A 109 17.33 -8.69 0.10
N VAL A 110 17.64 -7.98 -0.98
CA VAL A 110 18.33 -8.55 -2.15
C VAL A 110 19.69 -9.14 -1.75
N SER A 111 20.42 -8.49 -0.84
CA SER A 111 21.73 -8.98 -0.37
C SER A 111 21.63 -10.26 0.46
N ILE A 112 20.49 -10.51 1.11
CA ILE A 112 20.28 -11.66 2.01
C ILE A 112 19.58 -12.84 1.27
N ILE A 113 18.90 -12.58 0.15
CA ILE A 113 18.19 -13.61 -0.63
C ILE A 113 19.02 -14.87 -0.87
N PRO A 114 20.32 -14.82 -1.25
CA PRO A 114 21.12 -16.01 -1.48
C PRO A 114 21.29 -16.91 -0.26
N ASN A 115 21.06 -16.39 0.95
CA ASN A 115 21.14 -17.17 2.20
C ASN A 115 19.89 -18.02 2.45
N TYR A 116 18.76 -17.66 1.82
CA TYR A 116 17.45 -18.30 2.02
C TYR A 116 16.97 -19.09 0.81
N LEU A 117 17.36 -18.67 -0.39
CA LEU A 117 16.93 -19.29 -1.64
C LEU A 117 18.11 -19.93 -2.35
N SER A 118 17.89 -21.15 -2.88
CA SER A 118 18.86 -21.78 -3.76
C SER A 118 19.03 -21.00 -5.07
N THR A 119 20.18 -21.14 -5.71
CA THR A 119 20.47 -20.51 -7.02
C THR A 119 19.38 -20.81 -8.06
N VAL A 120 18.83 -22.02 -8.06
CA VAL A 120 17.74 -22.42 -8.98
C VAL A 120 16.48 -21.64 -8.70
N GLN A 121 16.10 -21.44 -7.42
CA GLN A 121 14.91 -20.67 -7.04
C GLN A 121 15.08 -19.20 -7.42
N ILE A 122 16.27 -18.63 -7.24
CA ILE A 122 16.57 -17.25 -7.64
C ILE A 122 16.43 -17.11 -9.16
N VAL A 123 17.02 -18.02 -9.93
CA VAL A 123 16.92 -18.01 -11.41
C VAL A 123 15.47 -18.12 -11.87
N LEU A 124 14.69 -19.02 -11.25
CA LEU A 124 13.26 -19.16 -11.58
C LEU A 124 12.46 -17.88 -11.23
N ALA A 125 12.75 -17.25 -10.11
CA ALA A 125 12.09 -16.00 -9.72
C ALA A 125 12.41 -14.85 -10.68
N VAL A 126 13.69 -14.73 -11.09
CA VAL A 126 14.13 -13.74 -12.10
C VAL A 126 13.52 -14.03 -13.46
N ALA A 127 13.46 -15.29 -13.88
CA ALA A 127 12.83 -15.68 -15.14
C ALA A 127 11.32 -15.38 -15.14
N ALA A 128 10.62 -15.67 -14.03
CA ALA A 128 9.20 -15.35 -13.87
C ALA A 128 8.96 -13.83 -13.93
N GLY A 129 9.78 -13.04 -13.24
CA GLY A 129 9.74 -11.58 -13.35
C GLY A 129 9.99 -11.08 -14.78
N GLY A 130 10.96 -11.64 -15.46
CA GLY A 130 11.25 -11.35 -16.87
C GLY A 130 10.07 -11.67 -17.80
N LEU A 131 9.38 -12.78 -17.58
CA LEU A 131 8.16 -13.14 -18.32
C LEU A 131 7.02 -12.14 -18.10
N VAL A 132 6.83 -11.67 -16.87
CA VAL A 132 5.82 -10.63 -16.56
C VAL A 132 6.16 -9.34 -17.31
N VAL A 133 7.43 -8.91 -17.28
CA VAL A 133 7.88 -7.71 -18.02
C VAL A 133 7.70 -7.89 -19.52
N ALA A 134 8.07 -9.04 -20.06
CA ALA A 134 7.87 -9.35 -21.49
C ALA A 134 6.39 -9.32 -21.87
N ALA A 135 5.51 -9.90 -21.05
CA ALA A 135 4.06 -9.86 -21.26
C ALA A 135 3.52 -8.41 -21.26
N LEU A 136 3.99 -7.58 -20.34
CA LEU A 136 3.63 -6.16 -20.30
C LEU A 136 4.08 -5.40 -21.56
N VAL A 137 5.29 -5.67 -22.04
CA VAL A 137 5.82 -5.07 -23.28
C VAL A 137 4.98 -5.51 -24.49
N LEU A 138 4.64 -6.81 -24.57
CA LEU A 138 3.79 -7.34 -25.64
C LEU A 138 2.40 -6.68 -25.62
N VAL A 139 1.80 -6.56 -24.44
CA VAL A 139 0.52 -5.84 -24.27
C VAL A 139 0.65 -4.39 -24.69
N PHE A 140 1.73 -3.72 -24.30
CA PHE A 140 1.98 -2.34 -24.71
C PHE A 140 2.09 -2.19 -26.22
N ILE A 141 2.72 -3.13 -26.92
CA ILE A 141 2.93 -3.08 -28.37
C ILE A 141 1.64 -3.47 -29.12
N PHE A 142 1.03 -4.60 -28.77
CA PHE A 142 -0.02 -5.25 -29.57
C PHE A 142 -1.44 -4.83 -29.22
N MET A 143 -1.68 -4.31 -27.99
CA MET A 143 -3.04 -3.92 -27.63
C MET A 143 -3.51 -2.64 -28.32
N PRO A 144 -4.79 -2.62 -28.78
CA PRO A 144 -5.33 -1.50 -29.51
C PRO A 144 -5.33 -0.23 -28.67
N LYS A 145 -4.90 0.87 -29.31
CA LYS A 145 -5.04 2.22 -28.73
C LYS A 145 -6.52 2.62 -28.76
N HIS A 146 -6.96 3.37 -27.76
CA HIS A 146 -8.31 3.94 -27.77
C HIS A 146 -8.49 4.83 -28.99
N LYS A 147 -9.49 4.51 -29.83
CA LYS A 147 -9.70 5.16 -31.14
C LYS A 147 -10.19 6.61 -31.03
N GLN A 148 -10.88 6.96 -29.95
CA GLN A 148 -11.41 8.30 -29.75
C GLN A 148 -10.33 9.27 -29.28
N LYS A 149 -10.40 10.53 -29.75
CA LYS A 149 -9.54 11.61 -29.25
C LYS A 149 -9.83 11.85 -27.77
N ILE A 150 -8.81 11.76 -26.93
CA ILE A 150 -8.95 12.05 -25.50
C ILE A 150 -9.22 13.55 -25.35
N ASN A 151 -10.35 13.88 -24.74
CA ASN A 151 -10.59 15.24 -24.28
C ASN A 151 -9.94 15.42 -22.92
N TYR A 152 -8.67 15.84 -22.91
CA TYR A 152 -7.90 16.00 -21.68
C TYR A 152 -8.57 16.89 -20.64
N LYS A 153 -9.28 17.96 -21.06
CA LYS A 153 -10.01 18.82 -20.12
C LYS A 153 -11.07 18.04 -19.34
N LYS A 154 -11.88 17.22 -20.05
CA LYS A 154 -12.90 16.36 -19.42
C LYS A 154 -12.28 15.24 -18.59
N SER A 155 -11.20 14.62 -19.07
CA SER A 155 -10.52 13.54 -18.36
C SER A 155 -9.86 14.03 -17.06
N VAL A 156 -9.16 15.16 -17.11
CA VAL A 156 -8.55 15.77 -15.93
C VAL A 156 -9.64 16.22 -14.94
N ALA A 157 -10.71 16.88 -15.42
CA ALA A 157 -11.83 17.25 -14.56
C ALA A 157 -12.46 16.03 -13.87
N GLY A 158 -12.66 14.92 -14.62
CA GLY A 158 -13.17 13.68 -14.05
C GLY A 158 -12.26 13.07 -12.97
N VAL A 159 -10.95 13.06 -13.20
CA VAL A 159 -9.96 12.59 -12.21
C VAL A 159 -9.94 13.50 -10.97
N LEU A 160 -10.04 14.82 -11.15
CA LEU A 160 -10.13 15.77 -10.03
C LEU A 160 -11.41 15.59 -9.20
N ILE A 161 -12.55 15.39 -9.87
CA ILE A 161 -13.82 15.09 -9.18
C ILE A 161 -13.69 13.78 -8.38
N LEU A 162 -13.08 12.77 -8.97
CA LEU A 162 -12.88 11.49 -8.29
C LEU A 162 -11.89 11.62 -7.11
N TRP A 163 -10.86 12.47 -7.24
CA TRP A 163 -9.94 12.78 -6.15
C TRP A 163 -10.65 13.51 -4.99
N LEU A 164 -11.50 14.48 -5.29
CA LEU A 164 -12.32 15.15 -4.28
C LEU A 164 -13.31 14.18 -3.61
N ALA A 165 -13.93 13.29 -4.40
CA ALA A 165 -14.81 12.26 -3.88
C ALA A 165 -14.04 11.27 -2.96
N MET A 166 -12.82 10.88 -3.34
CA MET A 166 -11.95 10.03 -2.52
C MET A 166 -11.58 10.72 -1.20
N SER A 167 -11.18 12.00 -1.26
CA SER A 167 -10.87 12.79 -0.06
C SER A 167 -12.09 12.94 0.86
N GLY A 168 -13.26 13.23 0.31
CA GLY A 168 -14.51 13.30 1.07
C GLY A 168 -14.89 11.96 1.71
N PHE A 169 -14.74 10.87 0.96
CA PHE A 169 -15.03 9.53 1.46
C PHE A 169 -14.03 9.09 2.54
N THR A 170 -12.76 9.46 2.39
CA THR A 170 -11.73 9.22 3.43
C THR A 170 -12.07 9.95 4.73
N ASN A 171 -12.42 11.24 4.66
CA ASN A 171 -12.83 12.00 5.83
C ASN A 171 -14.08 11.40 6.50
N LEU A 172 -15.06 10.97 5.70
CA LEU A 172 -16.24 10.29 6.21
C LEU A 172 -15.87 8.95 6.88
N ALA A 173 -15.01 8.15 6.25
CA ALA A 173 -14.56 6.86 6.80
C ALA A 173 -13.83 7.02 8.14
N ILE A 174 -13.01 8.06 8.27
CA ILE A 174 -12.34 8.40 9.54
C ILE A 174 -13.36 8.89 10.59
N SER A 175 -14.26 9.80 10.23
CA SER A 175 -15.26 10.34 11.16
C SER A 175 -16.26 9.32 11.68
N GLN A 176 -16.55 8.29 10.87
CA GLN A 176 -17.41 7.16 11.24
C GLN A 176 -16.65 5.99 11.87
N ASN A 177 -15.35 6.14 12.11
CA ASN A 177 -14.47 5.09 12.64
C ASN A 177 -14.42 3.79 11.80
N TRP A 178 -14.72 3.87 10.49
CA TRP A 178 -14.53 2.73 9.59
C TRP A 178 -13.06 2.43 9.35
N VAL A 179 -12.21 3.47 9.41
CA VAL A 179 -10.75 3.38 9.35
C VAL A 179 -10.12 4.35 10.35
N SER A 180 -8.91 4.03 10.81
CA SER A 180 -8.13 4.91 11.70
C SER A 180 -6.85 5.36 10.99
N THR A 181 -6.43 6.58 11.25
CA THR A 181 -5.14 7.11 10.77
C THR A 181 -3.96 6.64 11.61
N TYR A 182 -4.20 6.28 12.86
CA TYR A 182 -3.20 5.79 13.79
C TYR A 182 -3.31 4.28 13.97
N PHE A 183 -2.18 3.59 13.84
CA PHE A 183 -2.09 2.15 14.01
C PHE A 183 -1.25 1.82 15.25
N GLY A 184 -1.91 1.50 16.36
CA GLY A 184 -1.23 1.04 17.57
C GLY A 184 -0.54 -0.33 17.37
N ASN A 185 -1.15 -1.19 16.53
CA ASN A 185 -0.58 -2.45 16.08
C ASN A 185 -0.92 -2.67 14.61
N LEU A 186 0.12 -2.81 13.78
CA LEU A 186 -0.03 -2.99 12.33
C LEU A 186 -0.79 -4.26 11.96
N GLY A 187 -0.55 -5.37 12.66
CA GLY A 187 -1.22 -6.65 12.37
C GLY A 187 -2.73 -6.56 12.55
N TYR A 188 -3.18 -5.94 13.65
CA TYR A 188 -4.61 -5.73 13.90
C TYR A 188 -5.20 -4.70 12.92
N ALA A 189 -4.47 -3.61 12.64
CA ALA A 189 -4.94 -2.60 11.70
C ALA A 189 -5.21 -3.18 10.29
N TYR A 190 -4.30 -4.02 9.78
CA TYR A 190 -4.47 -4.67 8.48
C TYR A 190 -5.62 -5.69 8.47
N ARG A 191 -5.88 -6.35 9.61
CA ARG A 191 -7.02 -7.24 9.76
C ARG A 191 -8.35 -6.47 9.78
N ASP A 192 -8.41 -5.37 10.50
CA ASP A 192 -9.64 -4.63 10.75
C ASP A 192 -9.97 -3.65 9.61
N TYR A 193 -8.95 -3.00 9.02
CA TYR A 193 -9.15 -1.98 7.97
C TYR A 193 -8.81 -2.46 6.55
N GLY A 194 -8.24 -3.65 6.40
CA GLY A 194 -7.85 -4.23 5.11
C GLY A 194 -6.52 -3.72 4.55
N PHE A 195 -5.94 -4.52 3.64
CA PHE A 195 -4.61 -4.29 3.08
C PHE A 195 -4.50 -2.97 2.29
N PRO A 196 -5.41 -2.66 1.32
CA PRO A 196 -5.20 -1.49 0.45
C PRO A 196 -5.12 -0.17 1.22
N TYR A 197 -6.03 0.03 2.17
CA TYR A 197 -6.02 1.23 3.01
C TYR A 197 -4.75 1.32 3.86
N CYS A 198 -4.44 0.26 4.60
CA CYS A 198 -3.30 0.26 5.50
C CYS A 198 -1.99 0.45 4.75
N PHE A 199 -1.82 -0.18 3.58
CA PHE A 199 -0.64 -0.02 2.76
C PHE A 199 -0.45 1.43 2.28
N VAL A 200 -1.53 2.07 1.80
CA VAL A 200 -1.48 3.49 1.40
C VAL A 200 -1.27 4.39 2.61
N ASN A 201 -1.91 4.10 3.74
CA ASN A 201 -1.75 4.89 4.96
C ASN A 201 -0.29 4.83 5.48
N THR A 202 0.37 3.67 5.40
CA THR A 202 1.80 3.56 5.76
C THR A 202 2.71 4.34 4.80
N TRP A 203 2.27 4.65 3.60
CA TRP A 203 2.99 5.53 2.68
C TRP A 203 2.82 7.01 3.06
N LEU A 204 1.59 7.42 3.39
CA LEU A 204 1.27 8.81 3.70
C LEU A 204 1.74 9.22 5.10
N ASN A 205 1.73 8.27 6.04
CA ASN A 205 2.08 8.48 7.46
C ASN A 205 3.43 7.80 7.79
N THR A 206 4.47 8.12 7.05
CA THR A 206 5.82 7.59 7.26
C THR A 206 6.53 8.26 8.43
N GLY A 207 6.08 8.01 9.64
CA GLY A 207 6.79 8.39 10.85
C GLY A 207 6.08 9.39 11.74
N ILE A 208 6.60 9.52 12.94
CA ILE A 208 6.23 10.56 13.90
C ILE A 208 6.85 11.84 13.35
N SER A 209 6.02 12.80 12.94
CA SER A 209 6.52 14.13 12.61
C SER A 209 7.13 14.73 13.85
N THR A 210 8.36 15.24 13.75
CA THR A 210 8.97 16.03 14.81
C THR A 210 8.00 17.17 15.13
N PRO A 211 7.59 17.37 16.40
CA PRO A 211 6.77 18.53 16.78
C PRO A 211 7.43 19.81 16.27
N GLN A 212 6.65 20.76 15.76
CA GLN A 212 7.19 21.99 15.17
C GLN A 212 7.94 22.84 16.18
N ASP A 213 7.65 22.65 17.47
CA ASP A 213 8.23 23.39 18.59
C ASP A 213 9.25 22.57 19.40
N TYR A 214 9.95 21.62 18.76
CA TYR A 214 10.95 20.79 19.41
C TYR A 214 12.21 21.62 19.72
N SER A 215 12.14 22.41 20.82
CA SER A 215 13.24 23.20 21.33
C SER A 215 13.84 22.59 22.58
N SER A 216 15.14 22.83 22.80
CA SER A 216 15.82 22.40 24.02
C SER A 216 15.16 22.95 25.29
N GLU A 217 14.51 24.12 25.19
CA GLU A 217 13.81 24.79 26.29
C GLU A 217 12.50 24.08 26.65
N GLU A 218 11.78 23.58 25.67
CA GLU A 218 10.53 22.82 25.90
C GLU A 218 10.81 21.44 26.50
N ILE A 219 11.89 20.77 26.09
CA ILE A 219 12.33 19.51 26.70
C ILE A 219 12.72 19.72 28.16
N LEU A 220 13.45 20.82 28.46
CA LEU A 220 13.81 21.17 29.82
C LEU A 220 12.60 21.53 30.69
N GLY A 221 11.52 22.04 30.09
CA GLY A 221 10.28 22.32 30.76
C GLY A 221 9.43 21.10 31.15
N ILE A 222 9.70 19.93 30.56
CA ILE A 222 9.04 18.65 30.86
C ILE A 222 9.60 18.05 32.17
N PHE A 223 10.86 18.31 32.48
CA PHE A 223 11.50 17.81 33.69
C PHE A 223 11.30 18.74 34.86
N THR A 224 10.93 18.18 36.00
CA THR A 224 10.88 18.94 37.23
C THR A 224 12.28 19.34 37.69
N PRO A 225 12.46 20.48 38.44
CA PRO A 225 13.77 20.89 38.93
C PRO A 225 14.53 19.83 39.76
N GLU A 226 13.76 18.90 40.35
CA GLU A 226 14.34 17.77 41.10
C GLU A 226 14.88 16.69 40.19
N GLU A 227 14.15 16.32 39.14
CA GLU A 227 14.61 15.36 38.13
C GLU A 227 15.84 15.88 37.35
N MET A 228 15.89 17.20 37.09
CA MET A 228 17.08 17.84 36.50
C MET A 228 18.32 17.75 37.38
N LYS A 229 18.18 17.84 38.68
CA LYS A 229 19.28 17.64 39.63
C LYS A 229 19.81 16.23 39.61
N ASP A 230 18.95 15.25 39.53
CA ASP A 230 19.33 13.83 39.43
C ASP A 230 20.07 13.52 38.12
N LEU A 231 19.62 14.08 36.99
CA LEU A 231 20.27 13.91 35.68
C LEU A 231 21.66 14.58 35.61
N THR A 232 21.83 15.72 36.30
CA THR A 232 23.11 16.41 36.38
C THR A 232 24.06 15.83 37.43
N SER A 233 23.57 15.02 38.36
CA SER A 233 24.35 14.37 39.40
C SER A 233 24.95 13.02 38.94
N ILE A 234 24.59 12.52 37.76
CA ILE A 234 25.23 11.34 37.19
C ILE A 234 26.66 11.71 36.83
N PRO A 235 27.68 11.18 37.52
CA PRO A 235 29.06 11.49 37.20
C PRO A 235 29.36 11.01 35.76
N VAL A 236 29.64 11.95 34.88
CA VAL A 236 30.20 11.61 33.58
C VAL A 236 31.58 10.99 33.86
N THR A 237 31.64 9.69 33.92
CA THR A 237 32.90 8.93 33.99
C THR A 237 33.62 9.15 32.67
N ASN A 238 34.45 10.17 32.63
CA ASN A 238 35.45 10.34 31.58
C ASN A 238 36.40 9.13 31.63
N GLY A 239 36.24 8.24 30.64
CA GLY A 239 37.37 7.36 30.34
C GLY A 239 37.14 5.86 30.43
N ASP A 240 36.01 5.33 29.99
CA ASP A 240 36.04 3.94 29.53
C ASP A 240 35.16 3.84 28.25
N GLU A 241 35.78 3.46 27.13
CA GLU A 241 35.14 3.38 25.79
C GLU A 241 34.11 2.24 25.65
N ARG A 242 33.47 1.86 26.72
CA ARG A 242 32.36 0.91 26.64
C ARG A 242 31.11 1.66 26.24
N LYS A 243 30.81 1.59 24.95
CA LYS A 243 29.50 2.00 24.43
C LYS A 243 28.42 1.30 25.24
N PRO A 244 27.43 2.01 25.79
CA PRO A 244 26.31 1.36 26.47
C PRO A 244 25.65 0.37 25.54
N ASN A 245 25.48 -0.88 25.98
CA ASN A 245 24.67 -1.86 25.26
C ASN A 245 23.22 -1.40 25.33
N VAL A 246 22.76 -0.72 24.31
CA VAL A 246 21.32 -0.46 24.13
C VAL A 246 20.72 -1.76 23.62
N ILE A 247 20.08 -2.50 24.53
CA ILE A 247 19.20 -3.63 24.17
C ILE A 247 17.88 -3.00 23.73
N MET A 248 17.64 -2.96 22.41
CA MET A 248 16.32 -2.65 21.85
C MET A 248 15.50 -3.94 21.77
#